data_f9e6e029653ac54d680af595d1925abc
#
_entry.id   f9e6e029653ac54d680af595d1925abc
#
_cell.length_a   1.000
_cell.length_b   1.000
_cell.length_c   1.000
_cell.angle_alpha   90.00
_cell.angle_beta   90.00
_cell.angle_gamma   90.00
#
_symmetry.space_group_name_H-M   'P 1'
#
loop_
_entity.id
_entity.type
_entity.pdbx_description
1 polymer ?
#
loop_
_entity_poly.entity_id
_entity_poly.type
_entity_poly.pdbx_seq_one_letter_code
_entity_poly.pdbx_strand_id
1 'polypeptide(L)'
;MDFGIAGRNALVCAASKGLGKGCALALAREGVNVTITARTAADLERTAEEIRRAAPGVTVQAVAGDITTPEGREAALAACPAPDILVNNAGGPPPGDFREWSREDWIKALDANMLTPIALIQATVDGMMERGFGRVVNITSSAVKAPIDILGLSNGAR
;
A
#
# COMPACT_ATOMS: atom_id res chain seq x y z
N MET A 1 -14.81 -14.18 13.51
CA MET A 1 -14.86 -15.08 12.33
C MET A 1 -13.43 -15.39 11.97
N ASP A 2 -13.06 -16.62 11.77
CA ASP A 2 -11.71 -16.97 11.33
C ASP A 2 -11.61 -16.83 9.81
N PHE A 3 -10.68 -15.99 9.35
CA PHE A 3 -10.43 -15.79 7.92
C PHE A 3 -9.33 -16.71 7.35
N GLY A 4 -8.72 -17.55 8.17
CA GLY A 4 -7.65 -18.46 7.77
C GLY A 4 -6.38 -17.75 7.30
N ILE A 5 -6.10 -16.54 7.81
CA ILE A 5 -4.96 -15.71 7.41
C ILE A 5 -3.92 -15.53 8.50
N ALA A 6 -4.14 -16.06 9.70
CA ALA A 6 -3.16 -15.99 10.78
C ALA A 6 -1.82 -16.62 10.36
N GLY A 7 -0.71 -16.00 10.75
CA GLY A 7 0.64 -16.41 10.37
C GLY A 7 1.08 -16.03 8.96
N ARG A 8 0.22 -15.47 8.13
CA ARG A 8 0.56 -14.95 6.80
C ARG A 8 1.40 -13.66 6.90
N ASN A 9 2.03 -13.29 5.80
CA ASN A 9 2.83 -12.07 5.69
C ASN A 9 2.15 -11.06 4.76
N ALA A 10 2.02 -9.83 5.21
CA ALA A 10 1.44 -8.75 4.42
C ALA A 10 2.44 -7.61 4.18
N LEU A 11 2.47 -7.10 2.95
CA LEU A 11 3.10 -5.83 2.62
C LEU A 11 2.00 -4.78 2.45
N VAL A 12 2.03 -3.72 3.26
CA VAL A 12 1.03 -2.65 3.25
C VAL A 12 1.69 -1.32 2.93
N CYS A 13 1.35 -0.76 1.77
CA CYS A 13 1.94 0.48 1.28
C CYS A 13 1.26 1.71 1.85
N ALA A 14 2.03 2.81 2.00
CA ALA A 14 1.58 4.12 2.51
C ALA A 14 0.76 3.99 3.81
N ALA A 15 1.31 3.27 4.80
CA ALA A 15 0.59 2.82 5.98
C ALA A 15 0.86 3.64 7.25
N SER A 16 1.53 4.80 7.17
CA SER A 16 1.74 5.64 8.36
C SER A 16 0.47 6.30 8.90
N LYS A 17 -0.61 6.35 8.10
CA LYS A 17 -1.90 6.95 8.48
C LYS A 17 -3.04 6.48 7.55
N GLY A 18 -4.28 6.90 7.86
CA GLY A 18 -5.44 6.71 6.98
C GLY A 18 -5.74 5.26 6.66
N LEU A 19 -6.11 4.98 5.40
CA LEU A 19 -6.56 3.67 4.95
C LEU A 19 -5.47 2.59 5.06
N GLY A 20 -4.23 2.91 4.69
CA GLY A 20 -3.12 1.97 4.80
C GLY A 20 -2.86 1.54 6.25
N LYS A 21 -2.84 2.49 7.20
CA LYS A 21 -2.76 2.17 8.64
C LYS A 21 -3.95 1.31 9.09
N GLY A 22 -5.17 1.66 8.67
CA GLY A 22 -6.36 0.88 8.98
C GLY A 22 -6.27 -0.57 8.50
N CYS A 23 -5.81 -0.78 7.26
CA CYS A 23 -5.59 -2.11 6.71
C CYS A 23 -4.52 -2.89 7.49
N ALA A 24 -3.37 -2.27 7.78
CA ALA A 24 -2.29 -2.91 8.52
C ALA A 24 -2.74 -3.34 9.92
N LEU A 25 -3.47 -2.47 10.63
CA LEU A 25 -4.00 -2.76 11.96
C LEU A 25 -5.04 -3.90 11.92
N ALA A 26 -5.93 -3.91 10.93
CA ALA A 26 -6.92 -4.96 10.77
C ALA A 26 -6.25 -6.32 10.50
N LEU A 27 -5.28 -6.36 9.58
CA LEU A 27 -4.52 -7.58 9.28
C LEU A 27 -3.76 -8.09 10.49
N ALA A 28 -3.08 -7.20 11.22
CA ALA A 28 -2.33 -7.58 12.42
C ALA A 28 -3.25 -8.19 13.52
N ARG A 29 -4.46 -7.64 13.70
CA ARG A 29 -5.45 -8.19 14.65
C ARG A 29 -5.95 -9.58 14.27
N GLU A 30 -5.89 -9.93 12.99
CA GLU A 30 -6.19 -11.28 12.49
C GLU A 30 -4.95 -12.21 12.48
N GLY A 31 -3.87 -11.82 13.16
CA GLY A 31 -2.67 -12.64 13.32
C GLY A 31 -1.72 -12.62 12.13
N VAL A 32 -1.84 -11.64 11.23
CA VAL A 32 -0.96 -11.48 10.07
C VAL A 32 0.28 -10.67 10.46
N ASN A 33 1.48 -11.14 10.09
CA ASN A 33 2.70 -10.35 10.16
C ASN A 33 2.66 -9.24 9.13
N VAL A 34 2.97 -8.01 9.52
CA VAL A 34 2.84 -6.85 8.63
C VAL A 34 4.16 -6.12 8.43
N THR A 35 4.52 -5.90 7.18
CA THR A 35 5.55 -4.95 6.78
C THR A 35 4.84 -3.71 6.24
N ILE A 36 5.07 -2.57 6.88
CA ILE A 36 4.43 -1.31 6.53
C ILE A 36 5.43 -0.34 5.93
N THR A 37 5.03 0.41 4.89
CA THR A 37 5.89 1.40 4.26
C THR A 37 5.28 2.79 4.28
N ALA A 38 6.12 3.82 4.41
CA ALA A 38 5.77 5.23 4.19
C ALA A 38 7.04 6.07 4.09
N ARG A 39 6.92 7.30 3.58
CA ARG A 39 8.04 8.21 3.36
C ARG A 39 8.63 8.78 4.65
N THR A 40 7.82 9.04 5.66
CA THR A 40 8.25 9.66 6.93
C THR A 40 8.51 8.58 7.97
N ALA A 41 9.78 8.34 8.29
CA ALA A 41 10.20 7.29 9.21
C ALA A 41 9.58 7.44 10.61
N ALA A 42 9.54 8.64 11.18
CA ALA A 42 8.99 8.88 12.52
C ALA A 42 7.49 8.58 12.62
N ASP A 43 6.71 8.96 11.60
CA ASP A 43 5.27 8.67 11.56
C ASP A 43 5.01 7.18 11.36
N LEU A 44 5.84 6.53 10.55
CA LEU A 44 5.73 5.10 10.28
C LEU A 44 6.07 4.28 11.52
N GLU A 45 7.14 4.60 12.23
CA GLU A 45 7.52 3.88 13.45
C GLU A 45 6.47 4.04 14.55
N ARG A 46 5.91 5.25 14.71
CA ARG A 46 4.79 5.47 15.64
C ARG A 46 3.59 4.55 15.31
N THR A 47 3.30 4.39 14.03
CA THR A 47 2.25 3.46 13.58
C THR A 47 2.63 2.02 13.84
N ALA A 48 3.88 1.63 13.61
CA ALA A 48 4.36 0.27 13.92
C ALA A 48 4.23 -0.06 15.40
N GLU A 49 4.58 0.88 16.30
CA GLU A 49 4.40 0.71 17.74
C GLU A 49 2.93 0.56 18.14
N GLU A 50 2.04 1.34 17.52
CA GLU A 50 0.60 1.20 17.77
C GLU A 50 0.09 -0.20 17.36
N ILE A 51 0.54 -0.69 16.20
CA ILE A 51 0.15 -2.03 15.72
C ILE A 51 0.71 -3.11 16.65
N ARG A 52 2.00 -3.04 17.07
CA ARG A 52 2.62 -3.98 18.01
C ARG A 52 1.85 -4.05 19.35
N ARG A 53 1.39 -2.91 19.84
CA ARG A 53 0.58 -2.84 21.07
C ARG A 53 -0.81 -3.46 20.89
N ALA A 54 -1.43 -3.27 19.71
CA ALA A 54 -2.77 -3.76 19.43
C ALA A 54 -2.80 -5.26 19.06
N ALA A 55 -1.67 -5.80 18.59
CA ALA A 55 -1.53 -7.19 18.16
C ALA A 55 -0.15 -7.76 18.58
N PRO A 56 0.06 -8.05 19.87
CA PRO A 56 1.38 -8.41 20.40
C PRO A 56 1.92 -9.76 19.90
N GLY A 57 1.12 -10.58 19.24
CA GLY A 57 1.50 -11.88 18.71
C GLY A 57 2.05 -11.89 17.29
N VAL A 58 2.15 -10.73 16.62
CA VAL A 58 2.60 -10.64 15.23
C VAL A 58 3.89 -9.84 15.07
N THR A 59 4.63 -10.12 14.01
CA THR A 59 5.80 -9.32 13.62
C THR A 59 5.34 -8.08 12.89
N VAL A 60 5.88 -6.91 13.27
CA VAL A 60 5.62 -5.63 12.62
C VAL A 60 6.94 -4.99 12.21
N GLN A 61 7.15 -4.83 10.91
CA GLN A 61 8.33 -4.16 10.34
C GLN A 61 7.92 -2.81 9.73
N ALA A 62 8.73 -1.78 9.96
CA ALA A 62 8.56 -0.45 9.37
C ALA A 62 9.71 -0.19 8.39
N VAL A 63 9.39 0.08 7.14
CA VAL A 63 10.36 0.37 6.07
C VAL A 63 10.10 1.77 5.54
N ALA A 64 10.92 2.72 5.94
CA ALA A 64 10.81 4.08 5.45
C ALA A 64 11.34 4.18 4.01
N GLY A 65 10.53 4.73 3.11
CA GLY A 65 10.88 4.91 1.71
C GLY A 65 9.68 5.37 0.88
N ASP A 66 9.98 5.85 -0.32
CA ASP A 66 8.93 6.18 -1.29
C ASP A 66 8.65 4.98 -2.17
N ILE A 67 7.48 4.37 -1.98
CA ILE A 67 7.07 3.16 -2.72
C ILE A 67 6.92 3.43 -4.24
N THR A 68 6.81 4.69 -4.65
CA THR A 68 6.74 5.06 -6.07
C THR A 68 8.10 5.00 -6.78
N THR A 69 9.20 4.93 -6.03
CA THR A 69 10.55 4.77 -6.58
C THR A 69 10.99 3.30 -6.65
N PRO A 70 11.88 2.94 -7.57
CA PRO A 70 12.47 1.60 -7.61
C PRO A 70 13.12 1.20 -6.28
N GLU A 71 13.92 2.08 -5.69
CA GLU A 71 14.64 1.87 -4.44
C GLU A 71 13.68 1.61 -3.26
N GLY A 72 12.58 2.38 -3.20
CA GLY A 72 11.55 2.20 -2.18
C GLY A 72 10.83 0.86 -2.32
N ARG A 73 10.56 0.42 -3.56
CA ARG A 73 9.97 -0.91 -3.81
C ARG A 73 10.94 -2.03 -3.47
N GLU A 74 12.20 -1.92 -3.86
CA GLU A 74 13.24 -2.90 -3.52
C GLU A 74 13.40 -3.05 -2.00
N ALA A 75 13.49 -1.96 -1.26
CA ALA A 75 13.59 -1.99 0.19
C ALA A 75 12.36 -2.65 0.84
N ALA A 76 11.15 -2.34 0.36
CA ALA A 76 9.92 -2.95 0.85
C ALA A 76 9.86 -4.46 0.59
N LEU A 77 10.23 -4.89 -0.62
CA LEU A 77 10.24 -6.30 -1.02
C LEU A 77 11.37 -7.08 -0.33
N ALA A 78 12.53 -6.46 -0.08
CA ALA A 78 13.60 -7.08 0.70
C ALA A 78 13.17 -7.35 2.16
N ALA A 79 12.37 -6.47 2.75
CA ALA A 79 11.84 -6.65 4.10
C ALA A 79 10.65 -7.63 4.15
N CYS A 80 9.94 -7.80 3.04
CA CYS A 80 8.84 -8.76 2.90
C CYS A 80 9.00 -9.57 1.60
N PRO A 81 9.96 -10.51 1.54
CA PRO A 81 10.34 -11.17 0.27
C PRO A 81 9.28 -12.14 -0.26
N ALA A 82 8.36 -12.58 0.58
CA ALA A 82 7.29 -13.51 0.20
C ALA A 82 5.95 -13.08 0.78
N PRO A 83 5.40 -11.94 0.35
CA PRO A 83 4.10 -11.49 0.84
C PRO A 83 2.99 -12.43 0.36
N ASP A 84 2.12 -12.81 1.28
CA ASP A 84 0.88 -13.52 0.98
C ASP A 84 -0.25 -12.53 0.69
N ILE A 85 -0.14 -11.33 1.25
CA ILE A 85 -1.11 -10.24 1.11
C ILE A 85 -0.35 -8.97 0.70
N LEU A 86 -0.77 -8.37 -0.40
CA LEU A 86 -0.27 -7.09 -0.88
C LEU A 86 -1.39 -6.05 -0.85
N VAL A 87 -1.18 -4.97 -0.08
CA VAL A 87 -2.10 -3.82 -0.06
C VAL A 87 -1.43 -2.66 -0.76
N ASN A 88 -1.80 -2.45 -2.01
CA ASN A 88 -1.38 -1.32 -2.82
C ASN A 88 -2.13 -0.06 -2.38
N ASN A 89 -1.37 0.93 -1.96
CA ASN A 89 -1.86 2.23 -1.56
C ASN A 89 -0.77 3.28 -1.81
N ALA A 90 -1.15 4.45 -2.22
CA ALA A 90 -0.27 5.60 -2.38
C ALA A 90 -1.00 6.89 -2.02
N GLY A 91 -0.27 7.97 -1.86
CA GLY A 91 -0.88 9.29 -1.71
C GLY A 91 -1.72 9.64 -2.94
N GLY A 92 -2.94 10.12 -2.73
CA GLY A 92 -3.77 10.61 -3.82
C GLY A 92 -3.16 11.85 -4.47
N PRO A 93 -3.36 12.06 -5.79
CA PRO A 93 -2.99 13.31 -6.43
C PRO A 93 -3.76 14.50 -5.83
N PRO A 94 -3.21 15.72 -5.91
CA PRO A 94 -3.89 16.90 -5.41
C PRO A 94 -5.18 17.18 -6.22
N PRO A 95 -6.21 17.75 -5.57
CA PRO A 95 -7.36 18.28 -6.30
C PRO A 95 -6.99 19.56 -7.06
N GLY A 96 -7.71 19.87 -8.11
CA GLY A 96 -7.49 21.09 -8.89
C GLY A 96 -8.33 21.13 -10.16
N ASP A 97 -8.11 22.16 -10.97
CA ASP A 97 -8.73 22.31 -12.30
C ASP A 97 -7.90 21.53 -13.33
N PHE A 98 -8.55 20.69 -14.13
CA PHE A 98 -7.85 19.87 -15.14
C PHE A 98 -7.08 20.70 -16.16
N ARG A 99 -7.46 21.93 -16.39
CA ARG A 99 -6.80 22.87 -17.32
C ARG A 99 -5.44 23.37 -16.81
N GLU A 100 -5.18 23.25 -15.51
CA GLU A 100 -3.95 23.73 -14.86
C GLU A 100 -2.91 22.62 -14.72
N TRP A 101 -3.27 21.35 -14.92
CA TRP A 101 -2.34 20.22 -14.77
C TRP A 101 -1.49 20.05 -16.01
N SER A 102 -0.18 20.05 -15.78
CA SER A 102 0.83 19.74 -16.78
C SER A 102 0.84 18.25 -17.14
N ARG A 103 1.55 17.91 -18.21
CA ARG A 103 1.81 16.51 -18.56
C ARG A 103 2.54 15.78 -17.43
N GLU A 104 3.44 16.46 -16.75
CA GLU A 104 4.23 15.93 -15.64
C GLU A 104 3.34 15.58 -14.44
N ASP A 105 2.32 16.39 -14.15
CA ASP A 105 1.34 16.08 -13.09
C ASP A 105 0.56 14.79 -13.39
N TRP A 106 0.16 14.61 -14.65
CA TRP A 106 -0.50 13.38 -15.10
C TRP A 106 0.42 12.17 -14.99
N ILE A 107 1.67 12.27 -15.46
CA ILE A 107 2.65 11.17 -15.37
C ILE A 107 2.88 10.80 -13.92
N LYS A 108 3.07 11.77 -13.03
CA LYS A 108 3.27 11.53 -11.60
C LYS A 108 2.07 10.85 -10.95
N ALA A 109 0.85 11.25 -11.32
CA ALA A 109 -0.36 10.62 -10.81
C ALA A 109 -0.49 9.17 -11.27
N LEU A 110 -0.22 8.89 -12.55
CA LEU A 110 -0.22 7.54 -13.13
C LEU A 110 0.87 6.67 -12.53
N ASP A 111 2.08 7.20 -12.38
CA ASP A 111 3.20 6.47 -11.78
C ASP A 111 2.87 6.01 -10.36
N ALA A 112 2.39 6.90 -9.51
CA ALA A 112 2.07 6.58 -8.12
C ALA A 112 0.87 5.65 -7.96
N ASN A 113 -0.19 5.81 -8.76
CA ASN A 113 -1.48 5.15 -8.49
C ASN A 113 -1.80 4.00 -9.45
N MET A 114 -1.05 3.84 -10.54
CA MET A 114 -1.23 2.79 -11.54
C MET A 114 0.05 1.96 -11.73
N LEU A 115 1.18 2.59 -12.11
CA LEU A 115 2.40 1.86 -12.46
C LEU A 115 3.07 1.23 -11.22
N THR A 116 3.08 1.92 -10.09
CA THR A 116 3.61 1.39 -8.82
C THR A 116 2.85 0.13 -8.37
N PRO A 117 1.51 0.12 -8.29
CA PRO A 117 0.76 -1.13 -8.05
C PRO A 117 1.06 -2.23 -9.05
N ILE A 118 1.17 -1.94 -10.34
CA ILE A 118 1.51 -2.92 -11.37
C ILE A 118 2.88 -3.55 -11.08
N ALA A 119 3.90 -2.73 -10.81
CA ALA A 119 5.25 -3.22 -10.51
C ALA A 119 5.28 -4.12 -9.25
N LEU A 120 4.54 -3.76 -8.20
CA LEU A 120 4.46 -4.58 -6.98
C LEU A 120 3.69 -5.88 -7.22
N ILE A 121 2.64 -5.87 -8.02
CA ILE A 121 1.91 -7.09 -8.40
C ILE A 121 2.82 -8.02 -9.21
N GLN A 122 3.52 -7.50 -10.23
CA GLN A 122 4.47 -8.27 -11.03
C GLN A 122 5.57 -8.93 -10.18
N ALA A 123 6.05 -8.22 -9.16
CA ALA A 123 7.09 -8.73 -8.28
C ALA A 123 6.61 -9.79 -7.26
N THR A 124 5.31 -9.97 -7.07
CA THR A 124 4.77 -10.80 -5.97
C THR A 124 3.84 -11.91 -6.41
N VAL A 125 3.17 -11.75 -7.55
CA VAL A 125 2.08 -12.64 -7.96
C VAL A 125 2.54 -14.07 -8.24
N ASP A 126 3.68 -14.25 -8.88
CA ASP A 126 4.18 -15.60 -9.21
C ASP A 126 4.47 -16.40 -7.93
N GLY A 127 5.14 -15.80 -6.95
CA GLY A 127 5.36 -16.42 -5.65
C GLY A 127 4.06 -16.73 -4.89
N MET A 128 3.04 -15.87 -5.00
CA MET A 128 1.70 -16.17 -4.45
C MET A 128 1.07 -17.38 -5.13
N MET A 129 1.17 -17.46 -6.45
CA MET A 129 0.67 -18.60 -7.24
C MET A 129 1.37 -19.90 -6.87
N GLU A 130 2.70 -19.89 -6.79
CA GLU A 130 3.51 -21.05 -6.41
C GLU A 130 3.16 -21.58 -5.01
N ARG A 131 2.88 -20.69 -4.05
CA ARG A 131 2.47 -21.06 -2.69
C ARG A 131 0.99 -21.42 -2.57
N GLY A 132 0.21 -21.31 -3.65
CA GLY A 132 -1.23 -21.60 -3.67
C GLY A 132 -2.08 -20.62 -2.84
N PHE A 133 -1.52 -19.47 -2.46
CA PHE A 133 -2.24 -18.43 -1.72
C PHE A 133 -1.72 -17.04 -2.07
N GLY A 134 -2.64 -16.10 -2.32
CA GLY A 134 -2.34 -14.69 -2.51
C GLY A 134 -3.58 -13.82 -2.41
N ARG A 135 -3.42 -12.62 -1.90
CA ARG A 135 -4.46 -11.58 -1.91
C ARG A 135 -3.84 -10.25 -2.30
N VAL A 136 -4.36 -9.65 -3.34
CA VAL A 136 -3.99 -8.30 -3.77
C VAL A 136 -5.16 -7.37 -3.56
N VAL A 137 -4.94 -6.33 -2.77
CA VAL A 137 -5.92 -5.29 -2.48
C VAL A 137 -5.41 -3.96 -3.02
N ASN A 138 -6.13 -3.37 -3.95
CA ASN A 138 -5.83 -2.04 -4.48
C ASN A 138 -6.75 -1.01 -3.82
N ILE A 139 -6.17 -0.06 -3.09
CA ILE A 139 -6.92 1.07 -2.55
C ILE A 139 -7.14 2.08 -3.67
N THR A 140 -8.36 2.17 -4.12
CA THR A 140 -8.77 3.08 -5.19
C THR A 140 -9.51 4.31 -4.62
N SER A 141 -10.42 4.89 -5.38
CA SER A 141 -11.22 6.06 -4.98
C SER A 141 -12.67 5.86 -5.36
N SER A 142 -13.59 6.42 -4.59
CA SER A 142 -15.00 6.54 -4.98
C SER A 142 -15.17 7.29 -6.31
N ALA A 143 -14.23 8.19 -6.60
CA ALA A 143 -14.18 8.94 -7.86
C ALA A 143 -14.00 8.07 -9.12
N VAL A 144 -13.61 6.81 -8.97
CA VAL A 144 -13.57 5.83 -10.09
C VAL A 144 -14.98 5.48 -10.58
N LYS A 145 -15.94 5.42 -9.67
CA LYS A 145 -17.36 5.11 -10.00
C LYS A 145 -18.21 6.35 -10.20
N ALA A 146 -17.92 7.42 -9.47
CA ALA A 146 -18.61 8.70 -9.53
C ALA A 146 -17.56 9.81 -9.65
N PRO A 147 -17.14 10.17 -10.87
CA PRO A 147 -16.11 11.18 -11.08
C PRO A 147 -16.45 12.50 -10.38
N ILE A 148 -15.43 13.07 -9.73
CA ILE A 148 -15.53 14.34 -9.00
C ILE A 148 -14.71 15.37 -9.78
N ASP A 149 -15.29 16.51 -10.08
CA ASP A 149 -14.74 17.53 -10.99
C ASP A 149 -13.30 17.94 -10.65
N ILE A 150 -13.03 18.20 -9.37
CA ILE A 150 -11.71 18.64 -8.92
C ILE A 150 -10.69 17.48 -8.74
N LEU A 151 -11.08 16.25 -8.99
CA LEU A 151 -10.23 15.06 -8.80
C LEU A 151 -9.82 14.40 -10.13
N GLY A 152 -9.70 15.14 -11.21
CA GLY A 152 -9.41 14.60 -12.54
C GLY A 152 -8.17 13.71 -12.60
N LEU A 153 -7.06 14.09 -11.96
CA LEU A 153 -5.86 13.26 -11.85
C LEU A 153 -6.16 11.92 -11.15
N SER A 154 -6.94 11.93 -10.07
CA SER A 154 -7.34 10.73 -9.35
C SER A 154 -8.34 9.89 -10.14
N ASN A 155 -9.30 10.53 -10.84
CA ASN A 155 -10.26 9.83 -11.69
C ASN A 155 -9.56 9.03 -12.79
N GLY A 156 -8.48 9.60 -13.37
CA GLY A 156 -7.74 8.97 -14.47
C GLY A 156 -6.67 7.99 -14.04
N ALA A 157 -6.09 8.13 -12.83
CA ALA A 157 -4.96 7.32 -12.38
C ALA A 157 -5.35 6.12 -11.48
N ARG A 158 -6.60 5.98 -11.11
CA ARG A 158 -7.13 4.94 -10.23
C ARG A 158 -8.26 4.17 -10.88
#